data_643f27e9f315a1e75c31b2aa52ac907c
#
_entry.id   643f27e9f315a1e75c31b2aa52ac907c
#
_cell.length_a   1.000
_cell.length_b   1.000
_cell.length_c   1.000
_cell.angle_alpha   90.00
_cell.angle_beta   90.00
_cell.angle_gamma   90.00
#
_symmetry.space_group_name_H-M   'P 1'
#
loop_
_entity.id
_entity.type
_entity.pdbx_description
1 polymer ?
#
loop_
_entity_poly.entity_id
_entity_poly.type
_entity_poly.pdbx_seq_one_letter_code
_entity_poly.pdbx_strand_id
1 'polypeptide(L)'
;MEIKRRYYCVLSEDKIAEFSQKCLPEFNQKNSEGAALVVTTFVKNCVGFDRLSGEPVNECANGWGYYDLGLQNENFVLKAKESGLDTLIMGIRDGEAIREFLNVPEAEQVVSVIAVGYAAKDSHMPKRKNVSDITKFY
;
A
#
# COMPACT_ATOMS: atom_id res chain seq x y z
N MET A 1 17.92 9.45 -11.78
CA MET A 1 16.93 8.34 -11.76
C MET A 1 15.69 8.87 -11.07
N GLU A 2 14.55 8.87 -11.74
CA GLU A 2 13.30 9.39 -11.21
C GLU A 2 12.67 8.41 -10.21
N ILE A 3 12.23 8.91 -9.05
CA ILE A 3 11.55 8.10 -8.04
C ILE A 3 10.11 7.89 -8.50
N LYS A 4 9.72 6.64 -8.74
CA LYS A 4 8.39 6.28 -9.27
C LYS A 4 7.40 5.81 -8.20
N ARG A 5 7.90 5.44 -7.01
CA ARG A 5 7.14 4.92 -5.88
C ARG A 5 7.74 5.43 -4.58
N ARG A 6 6.90 5.70 -3.58
CA ARG A 6 7.34 6.18 -2.26
C ARG A 6 6.60 5.51 -1.12
N TYR A 7 7.26 5.51 0.02
CA TYR A 7 6.70 5.18 1.31
C TYR A 7 6.72 6.41 2.20
N TYR A 8 5.59 6.72 2.83
CA TYR A 8 5.49 7.74 3.86
C TYR A 8 5.28 7.03 5.19
N CYS A 9 6.26 7.13 6.08
CA CYS A 9 6.25 6.42 7.36
C CYS A 9 5.78 7.34 8.49
N VAL A 10 4.70 6.95 9.16
CA VAL A 10 4.17 7.62 10.36
C VAL A 10 4.59 6.79 11.56
N LEU A 11 5.53 7.31 12.36
CA LEU A 11 6.25 6.52 13.38
C LEU A 11 6.06 7.02 14.80
N SER A 12 5.84 8.34 15.03
CA SER A 12 5.62 8.85 16.38
C SER A 12 4.21 8.59 16.85
N GLU A 13 4.04 8.24 18.12
CA GLU A 13 2.74 7.88 18.72
C GLU A 13 1.67 8.95 18.47
N ASP A 14 1.99 10.23 18.69
CA ASP A 14 1.06 11.33 18.46
C ASP A 14 0.59 11.40 17.01
N LYS A 15 1.52 11.21 16.05
CA LYS A 15 1.20 11.25 14.62
C LYS A 15 0.43 10.01 14.17
N ILE A 16 0.71 8.85 14.74
CA ILE A 16 -0.06 7.62 14.48
C ILE A 16 -1.51 7.80 14.96
N ALA A 17 -1.71 8.32 16.17
CA ALA A 17 -3.04 8.57 16.71
C ALA A 17 -3.83 9.57 15.86
N GLU A 18 -3.22 10.71 15.51
CA GLU A 18 -3.83 11.74 14.67
C GLU A 18 -4.16 11.21 13.25
N PHE A 19 -3.22 10.51 12.61
CA PHE A 19 -3.41 9.90 11.30
C PHE A 19 -4.54 8.87 11.32
N SER A 20 -4.53 7.96 12.29
CA SER A 20 -5.57 6.92 12.42
C SER A 20 -6.95 7.52 12.52
N GLN A 21 -7.13 8.54 13.36
CA GLN A 21 -8.41 9.21 13.54
C GLN A 21 -8.90 9.94 12.27
N LYS A 22 -7.99 10.58 11.54
CA LYS A 22 -8.35 11.40 10.36
C LYS A 22 -8.46 10.60 9.07
N CYS A 23 -7.66 9.55 8.92
CA CYS A 23 -7.42 8.90 7.63
C CYS A 23 -7.95 7.46 7.53
N LEU A 24 -8.28 6.81 8.66
CA LEU A 24 -8.70 5.42 8.69
C LEU A 24 -10.13 5.26 9.24
N PRO A 25 -10.92 4.32 8.69
CA PRO A 25 -12.20 3.95 9.28
C PRO A 25 -11.99 3.24 10.62
N GLU A 26 -12.98 3.28 11.51
CA GLU A 26 -12.90 2.79 12.89
C GLU A 26 -12.35 1.36 13.01
N PHE A 27 -12.78 0.44 12.14
CA PHE A 27 -12.29 -0.94 12.17
C PHE A 27 -10.79 -1.05 11.85
N ASN A 28 -10.26 -0.20 10.96
CA ASN A 28 -8.83 -0.16 10.66
C ASN A 28 -8.03 0.55 11.75
N GLN A 29 -8.60 1.55 12.42
CA GLN A 29 -7.98 2.15 13.61
C GLN A 29 -7.74 1.08 14.68
N LYS A 30 -8.77 0.26 14.99
CA LYS A 30 -8.67 -0.85 15.96
C LYS A 30 -7.68 -1.93 15.52
N ASN A 31 -7.70 -2.30 14.22
CA ASN A 31 -6.83 -3.36 13.70
C ASN A 31 -5.34 -2.96 13.60
N SER A 32 -5.04 -1.66 13.60
CA SER A 32 -3.68 -1.14 13.53
C SER A 32 -3.23 -0.42 14.80
N GLU A 33 -3.96 -0.58 15.90
CA GLU A 33 -3.63 0.05 17.18
C GLU A 33 -2.20 -0.32 17.63
N GLY A 34 -1.40 0.69 17.98
CA GLY A 34 -0.02 0.52 18.41
C GLY A 34 1.00 0.19 17.30
N ALA A 35 0.56 0.06 16.05
CA ALA A 35 1.43 -0.22 14.93
C ALA A 35 1.98 1.06 14.28
N ALA A 36 3.20 1.02 13.75
CA ALA A 36 3.68 2.02 12.79
C ALA A 36 2.86 1.95 11.50
N LEU A 37 2.63 3.09 10.85
CA LEU A 37 1.83 3.15 9.64
C LEU A 37 2.67 3.61 8.45
N VAL A 38 2.58 2.89 7.35
CA VAL A 38 3.33 3.15 6.12
C VAL A 38 2.34 3.36 4.97
N VAL A 39 2.24 4.60 4.48
CA VAL A 39 1.43 4.91 3.30
C VAL A 39 2.26 4.63 2.05
N THR A 40 1.64 3.96 1.08
CA THR A 40 2.29 3.57 -0.17
C THR A 40 1.69 4.34 -1.34
N THR A 41 2.55 4.87 -2.21
CA THR A 41 2.17 5.67 -3.37
C THR A 41 2.95 5.28 -4.61
N PHE A 42 2.42 5.63 -5.79
CA PHE A 42 3.17 5.65 -7.04
C PHE A 42 2.93 6.96 -7.81
N VAL A 43 3.86 7.35 -8.67
CA VAL A 43 3.73 8.52 -9.53
C VAL A 43 2.82 8.18 -10.72
N LYS A 44 1.72 8.92 -10.85
CA LYS A 44 0.75 8.77 -11.94
C LYS A 44 1.41 9.06 -13.30
N ASN A 45 0.90 8.44 -14.35
CA ASN A 45 1.30 8.67 -15.74
C ASN A 45 2.81 8.51 -15.97
N CYS A 46 3.43 7.56 -15.29
CA CYS A 46 4.87 7.33 -15.36
C CYS A 46 5.21 5.91 -15.84
N VAL A 47 4.78 4.88 -15.10
CA VAL A 47 5.00 3.48 -15.51
C VAL A 47 3.92 3.08 -16.50
N GLY A 48 4.32 2.53 -17.68
CA GLY A 48 3.39 2.17 -18.75
C GLY A 48 2.92 3.36 -19.60
N PHE A 49 3.68 4.47 -19.57
CA PHE A 49 3.45 5.64 -20.41
C PHE A 49 4.66 5.92 -21.29
N ASP A 50 4.41 6.32 -22.53
CA ASP A 50 5.45 6.76 -23.45
C ASP A 50 6.04 8.09 -22.98
N ARG A 51 7.37 8.20 -22.98
CA ARG A 51 8.07 9.36 -22.42
C ARG A 51 8.01 10.61 -23.30
N LEU A 52 7.74 10.45 -24.59
CA LEU A 52 7.71 11.57 -25.54
C LEU A 52 6.31 12.12 -25.67
N SER A 53 5.31 11.24 -25.86
CA SER A 53 3.91 11.65 -26.04
C SER A 53 3.17 11.83 -24.71
N GLY A 54 3.61 11.19 -23.63
CA GLY A 54 2.88 11.15 -22.37
C GLY A 54 1.65 10.24 -22.38
N GLU A 55 1.40 9.52 -23.48
CA GLU A 55 0.25 8.64 -23.65
C GLU A 55 0.50 7.24 -23.06
N PRO A 56 -0.55 6.55 -22.58
CA PRO A 56 -0.41 5.17 -22.12
C PRO A 56 0.00 4.23 -23.26
N VAL A 57 0.96 3.34 -23.01
CA VAL A 57 1.46 2.37 -24.00
C VAL A 57 0.48 1.23 -24.26
N ASN A 58 -0.53 1.03 -23.41
CA ASN A 58 -1.62 0.08 -23.58
C ASN A 58 -2.80 0.45 -22.64
N GLU A 59 -3.86 -0.34 -22.73
CA GLU A 59 -5.12 -0.16 -22.00
C GLU A 59 -4.99 -0.18 -20.46
N CYS A 60 -3.88 -0.71 -19.92
CA CYS A 60 -3.65 -0.75 -18.47
C CYS A 60 -3.30 0.61 -17.87
N ALA A 61 -2.73 1.53 -18.65
CA ALA A 61 -2.40 2.90 -18.20
C ALA A 61 -1.76 2.90 -16.80
N ASN A 62 -2.34 3.63 -15.84
CA ASN A 62 -1.87 3.66 -14.44
C ASN A 62 -1.99 2.30 -13.70
N GLY A 63 -2.67 1.31 -14.26
CA GLY A 63 -2.69 -0.06 -13.73
C GLY A 63 -1.29 -0.66 -13.55
N TRP A 64 -0.35 -0.30 -14.42
CA TRP A 64 1.05 -0.70 -14.26
C TRP A 64 1.71 -0.12 -13.00
N GLY A 65 1.33 1.09 -12.60
CA GLY A 65 1.77 1.68 -11.34
C GLY A 65 1.29 0.89 -10.13
N TYR A 66 0.02 0.45 -10.12
CA TYR A 66 -0.53 -0.42 -9.08
C TYR A 66 0.13 -1.79 -9.07
N TYR A 67 0.33 -2.40 -10.26
CA TYR A 67 0.98 -3.70 -10.39
C TYR A 67 2.39 -3.71 -9.80
N ASP A 68 3.22 -2.77 -10.22
CA ASP A 68 4.60 -2.62 -9.76
C ASP A 68 4.68 -2.31 -8.25
N LEU A 69 3.77 -1.45 -7.75
CA LEU A 69 3.72 -1.13 -6.33
C LEU A 69 3.30 -2.36 -5.51
N GLY A 70 2.37 -3.18 -6.02
CA GLY A 70 1.97 -4.43 -5.38
C GLY A 70 3.14 -5.39 -5.20
N LEU A 71 3.98 -5.58 -6.25
CA LEU A 71 5.20 -6.38 -6.18
C LEU A 71 6.21 -5.84 -5.17
N GLN A 72 6.36 -4.52 -5.11
CA GLN A 72 7.24 -3.87 -4.15
C GLN A 72 6.72 -4.01 -2.72
N ASN A 73 5.40 -3.86 -2.51
CA ASN A 73 4.77 -4.04 -1.20
C ASN A 73 4.90 -5.48 -0.70
N GLU A 74 4.82 -6.48 -1.58
CA GLU A 74 5.07 -7.87 -1.20
C GLU A 74 6.50 -8.06 -0.67
N ASN A 75 7.51 -7.52 -1.37
CA ASN A 75 8.88 -7.57 -0.86
C ASN A 75 9.03 -6.87 0.50
N PHE A 76 8.31 -5.75 0.72
CA PHE A 76 8.29 -5.06 2.00
C PHE A 76 7.69 -5.96 3.11
N VAL A 77 6.54 -6.59 2.84
CA VAL A 77 5.84 -7.48 3.78
C VAL A 77 6.73 -8.69 4.15
N LEU A 78 7.35 -9.32 3.15
CA LEU A 78 8.27 -10.44 3.37
C LEU A 78 9.47 -10.02 4.21
N LYS A 79 10.05 -8.85 3.94
CA LYS A 79 11.17 -8.32 4.73
C LYS A 79 10.78 -7.98 6.16
N ALA A 80 9.60 -7.41 6.37
CA ALA A 80 9.07 -7.18 7.71
C ALA A 80 8.94 -8.49 8.49
N LYS A 81 8.37 -9.54 7.85
CA LYS A 81 8.23 -10.85 8.48
C LYS A 81 9.57 -11.51 8.78
N GLU A 82 10.53 -11.44 7.88
CA GLU A 82 11.90 -11.90 8.12
C GLU A 82 12.55 -11.20 9.34
N SER A 83 12.18 -9.93 9.56
CA SER A 83 12.65 -9.11 10.68
C SER A 83 11.86 -9.34 11.98
N GLY A 84 10.95 -10.32 12.02
CA GLY A 84 10.12 -10.64 13.19
C GLY A 84 8.91 -9.73 13.39
N LEU A 85 8.54 -8.95 12.38
CA LEU A 85 7.38 -8.06 12.42
C LEU A 85 6.22 -8.65 11.61
N ASP A 86 5.00 -8.30 12.00
CA ASP A 86 3.79 -8.59 11.27
C ASP A 86 3.29 -7.35 10.53
N THR A 87 2.48 -7.56 9.49
CA THR A 87 1.94 -6.48 8.68
C THR A 87 0.46 -6.66 8.39
N LEU A 88 -0.26 -5.55 8.23
CA LEU A 88 -1.64 -5.53 7.76
C LEU A 88 -1.78 -4.50 6.65
N ILE A 89 -2.11 -4.95 5.43
CA ILE A 89 -2.35 -4.06 4.29
C ILE A 89 -3.81 -3.59 4.32
N MET A 90 -4.01 -2.29 4.43
CA MET A 90 -5.32 -1.64 4.52
C MET A 90 -5.60 -0.85 3.25
N GLY A 91 -6.54 -1.34 2.43
CA GLY A 91 -7.01 -0.64 1.21
C GLY A 91 -8.13 0.35 1.49
N ILE A 92 -8.94 0.12 2.56
CA ILE A 92 -10.02 1.02 2.95
C ILE A 92 -9.46 2.12 3.85
N ARG A 93 -9.33 3.31 3.30
CA ARG A 93 -8.74 4.50 3.90
C ARG A 93 -9.31 5.74 3.23
N ASP A 94 -9.15 6.92 3.82
CA ASP A 94 -9.45 8.22 3.18
C ASP A 94 -8.18 8.72 2.45
N GLY A 95 -8.18 8.65 1.12
CA GLY A 95 -7.02 9.04 0.31
C GLY A 95 -6.76 10.53 0.29
N GLU A 96 -7.80 11.36 0.34
CA GLU A 96 -7.66 12.82 0.36
C GLU A 96 -7.18 13.31 1.72
N ALA A 97 -7.73 12.79 2.81
CA ALA A 97 -7.24 13.08 4.15
C ALA A 97 -5.76 12.68 4.32
N ILE A 98 -5.35 11.54 3.76
CA ILE A 98 -3.93 11.12 3.75
C ILE A 98 -3.08 12.09 2.96
N ARG A 99 -3.53 12.51 1.78
CA ARG A 99 -2.82 13.47 0.94
C ARG A 99 -2.57 14.77 1.67
N GLU A 100 -3.60 15.31 2.31
CA GLU A 100 -3.51 16.54 3.09
C GLU A 100 -2.59 16.36 4.30
N PHE A 101 -2.78 15.28 5.08
CA PHE A 101 -2.02 15.02 6.31
C PHE A 101 -0.51 14.90 6.07
N LEU A 102 -0.12 14.21 4.98
CA LEU A 102 1.29 13.92 4.65
C LEU A 102 1.88 14.83 3.58
N ASN A 103 1.13 15.80 3.07
CA ASN A 103 1.52 16.66 1.94
C ASN A 103 1.96 15.82 0.72
N VAL A 104 1.19 14.77 0.39
CA VAL A 104 1.48 13.91 -0.76
C VAL A 104 1.25 14.70 -2.05
N PRO A 105 2.25 14.78 -2.96
CA PRO A 105 2.11 15.50 -4.22
C PRO A 105 0.90 15.03 -5.05
N GLU A 106 0.26 15.98 -5.77
CA GLU A 106 -0.87 15.70 -6.66
C GLU A 106 -0.54 14.62 -7.71
N ALA A 107 0.71 14.61 -8.19
CA ALA A 107 1.20 13.63 -9.15
C ALA A 107 1.27 12.19 -8.59
N GLU A 108 1.13 12.00 -7.28
CA GLU A 108 1.18 10.68 -6.66
C GLU A 108 -0.22 10.13 -6.37
N GLN A 109 -0.39 8.84 -6.63
CA GLN A 109 -1.58 8.08 -6.25
C GLN A 109 -1.34 7.41 -4.90
N VAL A 110 -2.15 7.76 -3.89
CA VAL A 110 -2.20 7.03 -2.62
C VAL A 110 -2.91 5.70 -2.85
N VAL A 111 -2.26 4.58 -2.49
CA VAL A 111 -2.80 3.23 -2.76
C VAL A 111 -3.25 2.53 -1.49
N SER A 112 -2.36 2.33 -0.54
CA SER A 112 -2.67 1.60 0.69
C SER A 112 -1.95 2.18 1.90
N VAL A 113 -2.41 1.78 3.08
CA VAL A 113 -1.69 1.96 4.34
C VAL A 113 -1.31 0.57 4.84
N ILE A 114 -0.03 0.36 5.17
CA ILE A 114 0.47 -0.87 5.77
C ILE A 114 0.76 -0.59 7.23
N ALA A 115 0.04 -1.25 8.12
CA ALA A 115 0.38 -1.28 9.54
C ALA A 115 1.53 -2.28 9.75
N VAL A 116 2.53 -1.92 10.55
CA VAL A 116 3.71 -2.72 10.84
C VAL A 116 3.93 -2.76 12.34
N GLY A 117 3.97 -3.97 12.91
CA GLY A 117 4.10 -4.15 14.36
C GLY A 117 4.12 -5.60 14.75
N TYR A 118 3.60 -5.91 15.93
CA TYR A 118 3.47 -7.27 16.41
C TYR A 118 1.99 -7.65 16.46
N ALA A 119 1.62 -8.78 15.86
CA ALA A 119 0.24 -9.25 15.88
C ALA A 119 -0.20 -9.58 17.31
N ALA A 120 -1.35 -9.06 17.72
CA ALA A 120 -1.95 -9.37 19.04
C ALA A 120 -2.45 -10.81 19.14
N LYS A 121 -2.67 -11.46 18.00
CA LYS A 121 -3.11 -12.86 17.90
C LYS A 121 -2.67 -13.44 16.55
N ASP A 122 -2.53 -14.77 16.50
CA ASP A 122 -2.26 -15.46 15.25
C ASP A 122 -3.42 -15.30 14.26
N SER A 123 -3.08 -14.95 13.04
CA SER A 123 -4.05 -14.86 11.95
C SER A 123 -4.42 -16.25 11.44
N HIS A 124 -5.72 -16.51 11.29
CA HIS A 124 -6.18 -17.74 10.68
C HIS A 124 -5.88 -17.74 9.18
N MET A 125 -5.29 -18.84 8.67
CA MET A 125 -5.04 -19.00 7.23
C MET A 125 -6.36 -19.21 6.49
N PRO A 126 -6.77 -18.31 5.58
CA PRO A 126 -7.98 -18.50 4.80
C PRO A 126 -7.80 -19.68 3.82
N LYS A 127 -8.91 -20.36 3.53
CA LYS A 127 -8.92 -21.44 2.53
C LYS A 127 -8.48 -20.90 1.16
N ARG A 128 -7.54 -21.58 0.54
CA ARG A 128 -7.06 -21.27 -0.83
C ARG A 128 -7.75 -22.16 -1.85
N LYS A 129 -7.94 -21.62 -3.05
CA LYS A 129 -8.37 -22.41 -4.22
C LYS A 129 -7.23 -23.34 -4.66
N ASN A 130 -7.58 -24.46 -5.32
CA ASN A 130 -6.57 -25.30 -5.95
C ASN A 130 -5.96 -24.59 -7.17
N VAL A 131 -4.77 -25.00 -7.57
CA VAL A 131 -4.11 -24.46 -8.77
C VAL A 131 -4.98 -24.66 -10.02
N SER A 132 -5.63 -25.83 -10.15
CA SER A 132 -6.56 -26.16 -11.25
C SER A 132 -7.77 -25.21 -11.34
N ASP A 133 -8.19 -24.58 -10.23
CA ASP A 133 -9.34 -23.67 -10.22
C ASP A 133 -9.01 -22.29 -10.79
N ILE A 134 -7.73 -21.96 -10.87
CA ILE A 134 -7.21 -20.63 -11.26
C ILE A 134 -6.23 -20.66 -12.43
N THR A 135 -5.92 -21.86 -12.98
CA THR A 135 -4.96 -22.04 -14.07
C THR A 135 -5.61 -22.75 -15.22
N LYS A 136 -5.36 -22.30 -16.43
CA LYS A 136 -5.72 -22.99 -17.68
C LYS A 136 -4.45 -23.27 -18.47
N PHE A 137 -4.36 -24.48 -19.01
CA PHE A 137 -3.26 -24.92 -19.89
C PHE A 137 -3.81 -25.04 -21.30
N TYR A 138 -3.08 -24.54 -22.31
CA TYR A 138 -3.44 -24.58 -23.73
C TYR A 138 -2.36 -25.31 -24.52
#